data_c1f628b3e919eed33bc38e340b7f4af7
#
_entry.id   c1f628b3e919eed33bc38e340b7f4af7
#
_cell.length_a   1.000
_cell.length_b   1.000
_cell.length_c   1.000
_cell.angle_alpha   90.00
_cell.angle_beta   90.00
_cell.angle_gamma   90.00
#
_symmetry.space_group_name_H-M   'P 1'
#
loop_
_entity.id
_entity.type
_entity.pdbx_description
1 polymer ?
#
loop_
_entity_poly.entity_id
_entity_poly.type
_entity_poly.pdbx_seq_one_letter_code
_entity_poly.pdbx_strand_id
1 'polypeptide(L)'
;GSTFKLFVYTEAMNQGLTPCDKRRDEYISMEVYDKKKHEMTTWRPSNANGSFSGDSIPLKSAFAKSINSVAVRLGQEMGIKRIIETAQKMGINSPLDDTPALALGSSDVNLLEMACAYSTISNNGKHHDPVLVTKIVDHDGKVVYEGPSTEEQVIPYKSAFLMQQLLQGGMKEPGGTSQSLWGYVGNYRDTEFGGKTGTTNNHSDAWFMCVSPKLVVGAWVGGEYRCLHFRTGALGQGAR
;
A
#
# COMPACT_ATOMS: atom_id res chain seq x y z
N GLY A 1 4.14 -6.57 2.29
CA GLY A 1 5.11 -5.88 1.42
C GLY A 1 4.77 -4.40 1.21
N SER A 2 5.48 -3.74 0.27
CA SER A 2 5.43 -2.27 0.08
C SER A 2 4.06 -1.68 -0.33
N THR A 3 3.06 -2.48 -0.67
CA THR A 3 1.68 -2.00 -0.85
C THR A 3 1.09 -1.48 0.46
N PHE A 4 1.57 -1.95 1.61
CA PHE A 4 1.17 -1.48 2.94
C PHE A 4 1.59 -0.03 3.22
N LYS A 5 2.57 0.51 2.50
CA LYS A 5 2.96 1.93 2.59
C LYS A 5 1.81 2.89 2.33
N LEU A 6 0.73 2.43 1.67
CA LEU A 6 -0.52 3.18 1.55
C LEU A 6 -0.95 3.76 2.91
N PHE A 7 -1.01 2.92 3.94
CA PHE A 7 -1.51 3.32 5.26
C PHE A 7 -0.57 4.30 5.98
N VAL A 8 0.74 4.10 5.83
CA VAL A 8 1.76 5.00 6.40
C VAL A 8 1.62 6.42 5.83
N TYR A 9 1.49 6.52 4.50
CA TYR A 9 1.35 7.80 3.85
C TYR A 9 -0.06 8.39 4.02
N THR A 10 -1.10 7.56 4.09
CA THR A 10 -2.45 8.04 4.42
C THR A 10 -2.47 8.68 5.80
N GLU A 11 -1.86 8.03 6.80
CA GLU A 11 -1.79 8.61 8.13
C GLU A 11 -0.95 9.90 8.15
N ALA A 12 0.11 9.98 7.37
CA ALA A 12 0.87 11.22 7.21
C ALA A 12 0.01 12.36 6.64
N MET A 13 -0.82 12.08 5.62
CA MET A 13 -1.76 13.07 5.07
C MET A 13 -2.86 13.43 6.09
N ASN A 14 -3.33 12.49 6.89
CA ASN A 14 -4.31 12.74 7.96
C ASN A 14 -3.76 13.69 9.02
N GLN A 15 -2.48 13.58 9.34
CA GLN A 15 -1.79 14.46 10.29
C GLN A 15 -1.32 15.79 9.67
N GLY A 16 -1.68 16.08 8.42
CA GLY A 16 -1.48 17.37 7.77
C GLY A 16 -0.24 17.49 6.90
N LEU A 17 0.53 16.42 6.71
CA LEU A 17 1.60 16.43 5.72
C LEU A 17 1.05 16.47 4.29
N THR A 18 1.90 16.86 3.37
CA THR A 18 1.60 16.99 1.95
C THR A 18 2.56 16.17 1.09
N PRO A 19 2.25 15.87 -0.17
CA PRO A 19 3.18 15.24 -1.10
C PRO A 19 4.50 15.97 -1.32
N CYS A 20 4.55 17.28 -1.02
CA CYS A 20 5.73 18.13 -1.18
C CYS A 20 6.65 18.13 0.06
N ASP A 21 6.14 17.69 1.22
CA ASP A 21 6.97 17.55 2.41
C ASP A 21 8.11 16.58 2.15
N LYS A 22 9.26 16.81 2.78
CA LYS A 22 10.48 16.06 2.50
C LYS A 22 10.94 15.28 3.72
N ARG A 23 11.54 14.11 3.49
CA ARG A 23 12.26 13.33 4.49
C ARG A 23 13.57 12.84 3.92
N ARG A 24 14.57 12.72 4.79
CA ARG A 24 15.90 12.27 4.40
C ARG A 24 15.93 10.77 4.10
N ASP A 25 16.54 10.42 2.99
CA ASP A 25 16.87 9.05 2.62
C ASP A 25 18.24 8.68 3.17
N GLU A 26 18.26 8.29 4.44
CA GLU A 26 19.48 7.98 5.19
C GLU A 26 19.34 6.64 5.91
N TYR A 27 20.49 6.10 6.28
CA TYR A 27 20.59 4.92 7.10
C TYR A 27 19.78 5.05 8.41
N ILE A 28 19.13 3.95 8.77
CA ILE A 28 18.33 3.83 10.00
C ILE A 28 18.81 2.60 10.77
N SER A 29 18.96 2.76 12.07
CA SER A 29 19.25 1.69 13.02
C SER A 29 18.37 1.86 14.24
N MET A 30 17.64 0.82 14.62
CA MET A 30 16.75 0.82 15.78
C MET A 30 16.87 -0.46 16.57
N GLU A 31 16.75 -0.34 17.88
CA GLU A 31 16.55 -1.49 18.75
C GLU A 31 15.06 -1.89 18.71
N VAL A 32 14.80 -3.14 18.35
CA VAL A 32 13.46 -3.73 18.29
C VAL A 32 13.42 -5.05 19.05
N TYR A 33 12.28 -5.36 19.64
CA TYR A 33 12.10 -6.64 20.32
C TYR A 33 11.77 -7.73 19.28
N ASP A 34 12.66 -8.71 19.16
CA ASP A 34 12.42 -9.92 18.33
C ASP A 34 11.57 -10.92 19.11
N LYS A 35 10.29 -11.03 18.76
CA LYS A 35 9.35 -11.95 19.40
C LYS A 35 9.74 -13.43 19.28
N LYS A 36 10.50 -13.81 18.25
CA LYS A 36 10.93 -15.21 18.01
C LYS A 36 12.11 -15.58 18.87
N LYS A 37 13.04 -14.64 19.03
CA LYS A 37 14.25 -14.86 19.83
C LYS A 37 14.08 -14.44 21.29
N HIS A 38 12.98 -13.75 21.61
CA HIS A 38 12.73 -13.17 22.94
C HIS A 38 13.84 -12.24 23.45
N GLU A 39 14.46 -11.48 22.52
CA GLU A 39 15.56 -10.57 22.85
C GLU A 39 15.45 -9.24 22.07
N MET A 40 16.13 -8.21 22.57
CA MET A 40 16.33 -6.96 21.81
C MET A 40 17.35 -7.20 20.70
N THR A 41 17.03 -6.76 19.49
CA THR A 41 17.91 -6.89 18.33
C THR A 41 17.95 -5.57 17.57
N THR A 42 19.07 -5.30 16.92
CA THR A 42 19.22 -4.12 16.08
C THR A 42 18.63 -4.36 14.70
N TRP A 43 17.57 -3.63 14.36
CA TRP A 43 16.98 -3.67 13.03
C TRP A 43 17.50 -2.56 12.14
N ARG A 44 17.92 -2.91 10.94
CA ARG A 44 18.57 -2.02 9.96
C ARG A 44 17.89 -2.19 8.60
N PRO A 45 16.76 -1.49 8.36
CA PRO A 45 16.10 -1.56 7.06
C PRO A 45 16.96 -0.92 5.97
N SER A 46 17.00 -1.56 4.81
CA SER A 46 17.67 -1.04 3.61
C SER A 46 16.67 -0.69 2.52
N ASN A 47 17.04 0.21 1.62
CA ASN A 47 16.32 0.42 0.38
C ASN A 47 16.48 -0.79 -0.56
N ALA A 48 15.58 -0.95 -1.53
CA ALA A 48 15.59 -2.09 -2.44
C ALA A 48 16.89 -2.21 -3.27
N ASN A 49 17.54 -1.09 -3.53
CA ASN A 49 18.85 -1.03 -4.22
C ASN A 49 20.06 -1.13 -3.26
N GLY A 50 19.82 -1.31 -1.96
CA GLY A 50 20.85 -1.40 -0.92
C GLY A 50 21.59 -0.09 -0.60
N SER A 51 21.19 1.05 -1.18
CA SER A 51 21.85 2.35 -1.01
C SER A 51 20.92 3.42 -0.49
N PHE A 52 21.50 4.48 0.10
CA PHE A 52 20.81 5.69 0.55
C PHE A 52 21.40 6.88 -0.20
N SER A 53 20.55 7.78 -0.67
CA SER A 53 21.04 8.97 -1.42
C SER A 53 21.61 10.04 -0.51
N GLY A 54 21.23 10.08 0.77
CA GLY A 54 21.53 11.17 1.70
C GLY A 54 20.67 12.42 1.46
N ASP A 55 19.86 12.44 0.42
CA ASP A 55 19.08 13.61 0.02
C ASP A 55 17.78 13.74 0.83
N SER A 56 17.27 14.97 0.83
CA SER A 56 15.93 15.28 1.32
C SER A 56 14.90 15.12 0.19
N ILE A 57 14.15 14.02 0.21
CA ILE A 57 13.28 13.58 -0.89
C ILE A 57 11.82 13.96 -0.61
N PRO A 58 11.09 14.58 -1.57
CA PRO A 58 9.66 14.80 -1.44
C PRO A 58 8.88 13.49 -1.26
N LEU A 59 7.84 13.51 -0.42
CA LEU A 59 7.03 12.33 -0.13
C LEU A 59 6.44 11.70 -1.40
N LYS A 60 6.04 12.51 -2.39
CA LYS A 60 5.55 12.01 -3.68
C LYS A 60 6.59 11.14 -4.40
N SER A 61 7.82 11.59 -4.47
CA SER A 61 8.90 10.84 -5.12
C SER A 61 9.33 9.63 -4.29
N ALA A 62 9.35 9.76 -2.95
CA ALA A 62 9.65 8.65 -2.04
C ALA A 62 8.61 7.52 -2.13
N PHE A 63 7.33 7.87 -2.21
CA PHE A 63 6.23 6.90 -2.41
C PHE A 63 6.32 6.22 -3.78
N ALA A 64 6.51 7.00 -4.85
CA ALA A 64 6.61 6.53 -6.23
C ALA A 64 7.78 5.54 -6.41
N LYS A 65 8.95 5.85 -5.85
CA LYS A 65 10.16 5.02 -5.86
C LYS A 65 10.16 3.93 -4.78
N SER A 66 9.13 3.92 -3.93
CA SER A 66 8.99 2.95 -2.84
C SER A 66 10.19 2.93 -1.86
N ILE A 67 10.73 4.10 -1.49
CA ILE A 67 11.90 4.24 -0.63
C ILE A 67 11.57 3.76 0.80
N ASN A 68 12.35 2.80 1.29
CA ASN A 68 12.09 2.16 2.58
C ASN A 68 12.47 3.07 3.76
N SER A 69 13.62 3.74 3.70
CA SER A 69 14.09 4.63 4.76
C SER A 69 13.07 5.73 5.07
N VAL A 70 12.51 6.35 4.03
CA VAL A 70 11.48 7.38 4.18
C VAL A 70 10.20 6.81 4.79
N ALA A 71 9.75 5.64 4.35
CA ALA A 71 8.55 5.00 4.90
C ALA A 71 8.70 4.64 6.37
N VAL A 72 9.88 4.16 6.78
CA VAL A 72 10.17 3.83 8.18
C VAL A 72 10.20 5.10 9.05
N ARG A 73 10.84 6.18 8.57
CA ARG A 73 10.84 7.48 9.27
C ARG A 73 9.41 8.01 9.47
N LEU A 74 8.61 7.98 8.42
CA LEU A 74 7.19 8.35 8.53
C LEU A 74 6.45 7.45 9.52
N GLY A 75 6.68 6.14 9.47
CA GLY A 75 6.06 5.20 10.41
C GLY A 75 6.35 5.52 11.87
N GLN A 76 7.59 5.91 12.16
CA GLN A 76 7.99 6.36 13.51
C GLN A 76 7.35 7.70 13.88
N GLU A 77 7.37 8.66 12.95
CA GLU A 77 6.84 10.01 13.16
C GLU A 77 5.32 10.01 13.35
N MET A 78 4.61 9.25 12.53
CA MET A 78 3.14 9.14 12.59
C MET A 78 2.65 8.25 13.75
N GLY A 79 3.46 7.29 14.18
CA GLY A 79 3.13 6.31 15.20
C GLY A 79 2.49 5.04 14.63
N ILE A 80 3.10 3.89 14.89
CA ILE A 80 2.67 2.59 14.34
C ILE A 80 1.22 2.27 14.74
N LYS A 81 0.82 2.55 15.97
CA LYS A 81 -0.57 2.32 16.42
C LYS A 81 -1.61 3.10 15.61
N ARG A 82 -1.32 4.36 15.28
CA ARG A 82 -2.21 5.18 14.44
C ARG A 82 -2.29 4.65 13.02
N ILE A 83 -1.18 4.15 12.49
CA ILE A 83 -1.15 3.50 11.18
C ILE A 83 -2.01 2.22 11.18
N ILE A 84 -1.95 1.43 12.26
CA ILE A 84 -2.81 0.25 12.46
C ILE A 84 -4.29 0.68 12.47
N GLU A 85 -4.64 1.67 13.26
CA GLU A 85 -6.01 2.20 13.33
C GLU A 85 -6.52 2.69 11.96
N THR A 86 -5.68 3.40 11.21
CA THR A 86 -5.99 3.86 9.85
C THR A 86 -6.20 2.67 8.91
N ALA A 87 -5.34 1.64 8.96
CA ALA A 87 -5.50 0.44 8.16
C ALA A 87 -6.80 -0.31 8.49
N GLN A 88 -7.12 -0.44 9.79
CA GLN A 88 -8.35 -1.09 10.24
C GLN A 88 -9.61 -0.34 9.79
N LYS A 89 -9.64 0.99 9.90
CA LYS A 89 -10.74 1.83 9.38
C LYS A 89 -10.92 1.69 7.87
N MET A 90 -9.84 1.39 7.14
CA MET A 90 -9.87 1.15 5.69
C MET A 90 -10.18 -0.31 5.32
N GLY A 91 -10.54 -1.17 6.28
CA GLY A 91 -11.02 -2.52 6.04
C GLY A 91 -9.98 -3.64 6.21
N ILE A 92 -8.81 -3.37 6.82
CA ILE A 92 -7.86 -4.42 7.18
C ILE A 92 -8.28 -5.06 8.50
N ASN A 93 -8.70 -6.33 8.44
CA ASN A 93 -9.08 -7.13 9.61
C ASN A 93 -8.00 -8.15 10.00
N SER A 94 -7.05 -8.40 9.10
CA SER A 94 -5.89 -9.25 9.37
C SER A 94 -5.08 -8.70 10.55
N PRO A 95 -4.50 -9.56 11.42
CA PRO A 95 -3.68 -9.12 12.54
C PRO A 95 -2.46 -8.32 12.10
N LEU A 96 -2.27 -7.14 12.67
CA LEU A 96 -1.14 -6.27 12.38
C LEU A 96 -0.21 -6.18 13.59
N ASP A 97 1.08 -6.39 13.38
CA ASP A 97 2.08 -6.31 14.42
C ASP A 97 2.45 -4.84 14.72
N ASP A 98 2.39 -4.47 16.01
CA ASP A 98 2.86 -3.15 16.48
C ASP A 98 4.40 -3.15 16.55
N THR A 99 5.03 -3.07 15.38
CA THR A 99 6.49 -3.01 15.22
C THR A 99 6.88 -2.00 14.14
N PRO A 100 8.07 -1.38 14.21
CA PRO A 100 8.53 -0.46 13.16
C PRO A 100 8.56 -1.08 11.74
N ALA A 101 8.75 -2.40 11.66
CA ALA A 101 8.76 -3.12 10.39
C ALA A 101 7.40 -3.12 9.67
N LEU A 102 6.29 -2.83 10.39
CA LEU A 102 4.97 -2.70 9.80
C LEU A 102 4.93 -1.60 8.73
N ALA A 103 5.71 -0.53 8.89
CA ALA A 103 5.83 0.54 7.89
C ALA A 103 6.29 0.03 6.51
N LEU A 104 6.94 -1.13 6.45
CA LEU A 104 7.34 -1.81 5.21
C LEU A 104 6.41 -2.97 4.82
N GLY A 105 5.34 -3.20 5.59
CA GLY A 105 4.37 -4.27 5.34
C GLY A 105 4.89 -5.64 5.75
N SER A 106 5.36 -5.77 6.99
CA SER A 106 5.85 -7.04 7.56
C SER A 106 4.73 -8.01 7.95
N SER A 107 3.53 -7.51 8.25
CA SER A 107 2.37 -8.34 8.56
C SER A 107 1.69 -8.87 7.29
N ASP A 108 1.11 -10.06 7.39
CA ASP A 108 0.36 -10.67 6.31
C ASP A 108 -1.06 -10.11 6.25
N VAL A 109 -1.50 -9.77 5.05
CA VAL A 109 -2.85 -9.29 4.75
C VAL A 109 -3.37 -9.99 3.51
N ASN A 110 -4.68 -10.13 3.35
CA ASN A 110 -5.23 -10.75 2.16
C ASN A 110 -5.50 -9.72 1.04
N LEU A 111 -5.65 -10.22 -0.17
CA LEU A 111 -5.81 -9.38 -1.36
C LEU A 111 -7.11 -8.60 -1.35
N LEU A 112 -8.21 -9.18 -0.85
CA LEU A 112 -9.52 -8.53 -0.80
C LEU A 112 -9.50 -7.32 0.16
N GLU A 113 -8.93 -7.48 1.36
CA GLU A 113 -8.76 -6.37 2.30
C GLU A 113 -7.94 -5.23 1.69
N MET A 114 -6.84 -5.56 1.00
CA MET A 114 -6.03 -4.56 0.33
C MET A 114 -6.82 -3.86 -0.79
N ALA A 115 -7.61 -4.58 -1.60
CA ALA A 115 -8.45 -3.98 -2.63
C ALA A 115 -9.50 -3.04 -2.02
N CYS A 116 -10.14 -3.43 -0.91
CA CYS A 116 -11.08 -2.57 -0.18
C CYS A 116 -10.40 -1.31 0.36
N ALA A 117 -9.20 -1.45 0.93
CA ALA A 117 -8.44 -0.30 1.42
C ALA A 117 -8.06 0.69 0.30
N TYR A 118 -7.60 0.18 -0.83
CA TYR A 118 -7.31 1.01 -2.00
C TYR A 118 -8.57 1.63 -2.60
N SER A 119 -9.72 0.93 -2.55
CA SER A 119 -11.00 1.48 -2.99
C SER A 119 -11.48 2.62 -2.11
N THR A 120 -11.17 2.59 -0.80
CA THR A 120 -11.44 3.71 0.12
C THR A 120 -10.75 5.00 -0.35
N ILE A 121 -9.51 4.91 -0.85
CA ILE A 121 -8.81 6.06 -1.42
C ILE A 121 -9.48 6.52 -2.71
N SER A 122 -9.80 5.60 -3.64
CA SER A 122 -10.50 5.92 -4.88
C SER A 122 -11.88 6.53 -4.65
N ASN A 123 -12.57 6.09 -3.60
CA ASN A 123 -13.89 6.57 -3.19
C ASN A 123 -13.82 7.79 -2.24
N ASN A 124 -12.81 8.64 -2.39
CA ASN A 124 -12.67 9.90 -1.66
C ASN A 124 -12.67 9.75 -0.12
N GLY A 125 -12.14 8.63 0.38
CA GLY A 125 -12.01 8.36 1.80
C GLY A 125 -13.23 7.67 2.43
N LYS A 126 -14.22 7.30 1.63
CA LYS A 126 -15.37 6.50 2.07
C LYS A 126 -15.07 5.02 1.94
N HIS A 127 -15.15 4.32 3.05
CA HIS A 127 -15.02 2.86 3.09
C HIS A 127 -16.36 2.19 2.81
N HIS A 128 -16.29 1.06 2.14
CA HIS A 128 -17.40 0.17 1.85
C HIS A 128 -16.91 -1.26 2.00
N ASP A 129 -17.64 -2.07 2.76
CA ASP A 129 -17.36 -3.49 2.85
C ASP A 129 -17.56 -4.20 1.50
N PRO A 130 -16.80 -5.26 1.21
CA PRO A 130 -16.96 -5.98 -0.05
C PRO A 130 -18.33 -6.64 -0.14
N VAL A 131 -19.08 -6.35 -1.21
CA VAL A 131 -20.40 -6.90 -1.48
C VAL A 131 -20.32 -7.80 -2.72
N LEU A 132 -20.58 -9.10 -2.54
CA LEU A 132 -20.58 -10.07 -3.63
C LEU A 132 -21.95 -10.18 -4.30
N VAL A 133 -23.03 -9.98 -3.52
CA VAL A 133 -24.42 -10.05 -4.00
C VAL A 133 -25.13 -8.79 -3.56
N THR A 134 -25.51 -7.96 -4.49
CA THR A 134 -26.22 -6.71 -4.21
C THR A 134 -27.72 -6.92 -4.07
N LYS A 135 -28.31 -7.87 -4.81
CA LYS A 135 -29.74 -8.12 -4.81
C LYS A 135 -30.07 -9.52 -5.32
N ILE A 136 -31.05 -10.17 -4.72
CA ILE A 136 -31.66 -11.41 -5.20
C ILE A 136 -33.14 -11.15 -5.42
N VAL A 137 -33.66 -11.53 -6.57
CA VAL A 137 -35.09 -11.49 -6.88
C VAL A 137 -35.58 -12.90 -7.22
N ASP A 138 -36.82 -13.21 -6.88
CA ASP A 138 -37.47 -14.45 -7.31
C ASP A 138 -37.96 -14.37 -8.78
N HIS A 139 -38.60 -15.44 -9.24
CA HIS A 139 -39.11 -15.55 -10.61
C HIS A 139 -40.25 -14.55 -10.93
N ASP A 140 -40.94 -14.03 -9.91
CA ASP A 140 -41.99 -13.02 -10.04
C ASP A 140 -41.44 -11.58 -9.95
N GLY A 141 -40.12 -11.42 -9.80
CA GLY A 141 -39.48 -10.13 -9.69
C GLY A 141 -39.51 -9.52 -8.26
N LYS A 142 -39.98 -10.29 -7.27
CA LYS A 142 -39.99 -9.85 -5.87
C LYS A 142 -38.58 -9.93 -5.27
N VAL A 143 -38.17 -8.87 -4.58
CA VAL A 143 -36.88 -8.83 -3.87
C VAL A 143 -36.94 -9.78 -2.67
N VAL A 144 -36.07 -10.80 -2.66
CA VAL A 144 -35.90 -11.73 -1.54
C VAL A 144 -34.67 -11.42 -0.68
N TYR A 145 -33.71 -10.67 -1.25
CA TYR A 145 -32.53 -10.18 -0.54
C TYR A 145 -32.05 -8.86 -1.17
N GLU A 146 -31.68 -7.94 -0.32
CA GLU A 146 -31.00 -6.70 -0.71
C GLU A 146 -29.77 -6.53 0.17
N GLY A 147 -28.59 -6.45 -0.47
CA GLY A 147 -27.30 -6.33 0.22
C GLY A 147 -27.11 -4.96 0.87
N PRO A 148 -26.19 -4.84 1.82
CA PRO A 148 -25.88 -3.57 2.44
C PRO A 148 -25.30 -2.59 1.41
N SER A 149 -25.71 -1.31 1.55
CA SER A 149 -25.22 -0.20 0.71
C SER A 149 -24.61 0.93 1.57
N THR A 150 -24.08 0.58 2.76
CA THR A 150 -23.55 1.56 3.70
C THR A 150 -22.13 1.97 3.32
N GLU A 151 -21.91 3.28 3.21
CA GLU A 151 -20.59 3.89 3.09
C GLU A 151 -20.29 4.72 4.34
N GLU A 152 -19.06 4.64 4.84
CA GLU A 152 -18.61 5.42 5.98
C GLU A 152 -17.38 6.26 5.60
N GLN A 153 -17.39 7.56 5.93
CA GLN A 153 -16.24 8.43 5.75
C GLN A 153 -15.20 8.11 6.83
N VAL A 154 -14.18 7.33 6.49
CA VAL A 154 -13.15 6.86 7.43
C VAL A 154 -11.84 7.64 7.32
N ILE A 155 -11.64 8.33 6.20
CA ILE A 155 -10.48 9.20 5.92
C ILE A 155 -11.00 10.54 5.41
N PRO A 156 -10.41 11.67 5.84
CA PRO A 156 -10.77 12.98 5.30
C PRO A 156 -10.64 13.02 3.77
N TYR A 157 -11.57 13.68 3.08
CA TYR A 157 -11.55 13.85 1.63
C TYR A 157 -10.19 14.39 1.13
N LYS A 158 -9.64 15.39 1.84
CA LYS A 158 -8.32 15.97 1.52
C LYS A 158 -7.22 14.92 1.51
N SER A 159 -7.17 14.05 2.53
CA SER A 159 -6.17 12.99 2.64
C SER A 159 -6.31 11.96 1.51
N ALA A 160 -7.54 11.54 1.21
CA ALA A 160 -7.83 10.64 0.11
C ALA A 160 -7.39 11.24 -1.24
N PHE A 161 -7.72 12.51 -1.51
CA PHE A 161 -7.29 13.22 -2.71
C PHE A 161 -5.76 13.28 -2.84
N LEU A 162 -5.06 13.64 -1.76
CA LEU A 162 -3.59 13.68 -1.76
C LEU A 162 -2.99 12.29 -2.01
N MET A 163 -3.60 11.23 -1.47
CA MET A 163 -3.18 9.85 -1.71
C MET A 163 -3.43 9.40 -3.15
N GLN A 164 -4.51 9.84 -3.79
CA GLN A 164 -4.74 9.61 -5.23
C GLN A 164 -3.60 10.22 -6.06
N GLN A 165 -3.14 11.43 -5.71
CA GLN A 165 -2.00 12.07 -6.38
C GLN A 165 -0.69 11.30 -6.16
N LEU A 166 -0.45 10.77 -4.95
CA LEU A 166 0.70 9.93 -4.63
C LEU A 166 0.69 8.63 -5.45
N LEU A 167 -0.46 7.98 -5.58
CA LEU A 167 -0.62 6.76 -6.39
C LEU A 167 -0.35 6.99 -7.87
N GLN A 168 -0.83 8.11 -8.43
CA GLN A 168 -0.50 8.53 -9.80
C GLN A 168 1.01 8.76 -9.98
N GLY A 169 1.69 9.24 -8.95
CA GLY A 169 3.14 9.44 -8.93
C GLY A 169 3.92 8.16 -9.28
N GLY A 170 3.45 6.98 -8.86
CA GLY A 170 4.06 5.71 -9.22
C GLY A 170 4.22 5.49 -10.73
N MET A 171 3.34 6.10 -11.52
CA MET A 171 3.34 6.06 -12.99
C MET A 171 4.06 7.26 -13.60
N LYS A 172 3.98 8.45 -12.99
CA LYS A 172 4.38 9.74 -13.56
C LYS A 172 5.73 10.25 -13.07
N GLU A 173 6.10 9.95 -11.81
CA GLU A 173 7.37 10.42 -11.24
C GLU A 173 8.57 9.66 -11.85
N PRO A 174 9.66 10.35 -12.17
CA PRO A 174 10.87 9.72 -12.68
C PRO A 174 11.39 8.62 -11.74
N GLY A 175 11.55 7.41 -12.26
CA GLY A 175 11.96 6.24 -11.48
C GLY A 175 10.85 5.63 -10.62
N GLY A 176 9.60 5.98 -10.87
CA GLY A 176 8.43 5.34 -10.26
C GLY A 176 8.36 3.84 -10.60
N THR A 177 8.04 3.02 -9.60
CA THR A 177 8.11 1.55 -9.72
C THR A 177 7.01 0.95 -10.59
N SER A 178 6.00 1.72 -10.98
CA SER A 178 4.87 1.27 -11.79
C SER A 178 4.98 1.68 -13.26
N GLN A 179 6.06 2.35 -13.67
CA GLN A 179 6.23 2.87 -15.04
C GLN A 179 6.28 1.78 -16.11
N SER A 180 6.65 0.55 -15.77
CA SER A 180 6.65 -0.57 -16.72
C SER A 180 5.29 -0.85 -17.33
N LEU A 181 4.19 -0.46 -16.65
CA LEU A 181 2.82 -0.62 -17.15
C LEU A 181 2.52 0.20 -18.40
N TRP A 182 3.26 1.29 -18.65
CA TRP A 182 3.07 2.10 -19.86
C TRP A 182 3.23 1.29 -21.15
N GLY A 183 4.03 0.22 -21.11
CA GLY A 183 4.17 -0.69 -22.24
C GLY A 183 2.94 -1.54 -22.55
N TYR A 184 2.01 -1.66 -21.62
CA TYR A 184 0.83 -2.51 -21.72
C TYR A 184 -0.48 -1.71 -21.86
N VAL A 185 -0.48 -0.44 -21.44
CA VAL A 185 -1.65 0.44 -21.50
C VAL A 185 -1.56 1.30 -22.76
N GLY A 186 -2.34 0.96 -23.79
CA GLY A 186 -2.20 1.52 -25.13
C GLY A 186 -2.44 3.03 -25.25
N ASN A 187 -3.31 3.62 -24.45
CA ASN A 187 -3.63 5.06 -24.50
C ASN A 187 -3.49 5.72 -23.14
N TYR A 188 -2.27 5.69 -22.59
CA TYR A 188 -1.97 6.12 -21.22
C TYR A 188 -2.14 7.63 -20.98
N ARG A 189 -2.12 8.45 -22.03
CA ARG A 189 -2.19 9.92 -21.91
C ARG A 189 -3.54 10.40 -21.43
N ASP A 190 -4.59 9.66 -21.78
CA ASP A 190 -5.99 10.00 -21.47
C ASP A 190 -6.55 9.16 -20.32
N THR A 191 -5.72 8.27 -19.73
CA THR A 191 -6.17 7.39 -18.66
C THR A 191 -5.63 7.86 -17.31
N GLU A 192 -6.55 8.20 -16.39
CA GLU A 192 -6.21 8.52 -15.01
C GLU A 192 -6.16 7.25 -14.18
N PHE A 193 -4.98 6.78 -13.91
CA PHE A 193 -4.77 5.69 -12.95
C PHE A 193 -3.46 5.85 -12.19
N GLY A 194 -3.39 5.21 -11.04
CA GLY A 194 -2.21 5.15 -10.20
C GLY A 194 -1.98 3.73 -9.71
N GLY A 195 -0.83 3.47 -9.17
CA GLY A 195 -0.54 2.15 -8.67
C GLY A 195 0.56 2.10 -7.64
N LYS A 196 0.62 0.96 -6.95
CA LYS A 196 1.68 0.66 -6.00
C LYS A 196 2.13 -0.77 -6.14
N THR A 197 3.43 -0.94 -6.33
CA THR A 197 4.09 -2.26 -6.33
C THR A 197 4.43 -2.70 -4.90
N GLY A 198 4.47 -3.99 -4.69
CA GLY A 198 5.00 -4.62 -3.49
C GLY A 198 5.86 -5.82 -3.84
N THR A 199 6.98 -5.98 -3.13
CA THR A 199 7.86 -7.13 -3.26
C THR A 199 8.41 -7.46 -1.88
N THR A 200 8.55 -8.73 -1.55
CA THR A 200 9.23 -9.17 -0.33
C THR A 200 10.73 -9.28 -0.56
N ASN A 201 11.52 -9.18 0.52
CA ASN A 201 12.99 -9.14 0.44
C ASN A 201 13.63 -10.36 -0.22
N ASN A 202 12.99 -11.53 -0.12
CA ASN A 202 13.48 -12.78 -0.71
C ASN A 202 12.75 -13.17 -1.99
N HIS A 203 12.01 -12.23 -2.61
CA HIS A 203 11.24 -12.47 -3.84
C HIS A 203 10.20 -13.61 -3.72
N SER A 204 9.67 -13.85 -2.52
CA SER A 204 8.66 -14.90 -2.28
C SER A 204 7.27 -14.49 -2.77
N ASP A 205 7.00 -13.20 -2.86
CA ASP A 205 5.77 -12.67 -3.43
C ASP A 205 5.97 -11.33 -4.17
N ALA A 206 5.06 -11.06 -5.07
CA ALA A 206 4.94 -9.79 -5.78
C ALA A 206 3.49 -9.31 -5.72
N TRP A 207 3.30 -8.02 -5.47
CA TRP A 207 2.02 -7.35 -5.38
C TRP A 207 1.95 -6.20 -6.36
N PHE A 208 0.79 -6.01 -6.95
CA PHE A 208 0.45 -4.77 -7.63
C PHE A 208 -0.98 -4.36 -7.30
N MET A 209 -1.14 -3.10 -6.88
CA MET A 209 -2.45 -2.48 -6.66
C MET A 209 -2.59 -1.33 -7.64
N CYS A 210 -3.61 -1.37 -8.48
CA CYS A 210 -3.96 -0.33 -9.44
C CYS A 210 -5.27 0.34 -9.05
N VAL A 211 -5.32 1.65 -9.17
CA VAL A 211 -6.48 2.48 -8.84
C VAL A 211 -6.80 3.39 -10.00
N SER A 212 -8.04 3.37 -10.44
CA SER A 212 -8.64 4.35 -11.35
C SER A 212 -9.87 4.98 -10.70
N PRO A 213 -10.49 6.02 -11.28
CA PRO A 213 -11.66 6.66 -10.69
C PRO A 213 -12.86 5.71 -10.45
N LYS A 214 -12.95 4.60 -11.18
CA LYS A 214 -14.11 3.68 -11.12
C LYS A 214 -13.75 2.22 -10.86
N LEU A 215 -12.45 1.90 -10.76
CA LEU A 215 -12.02 0.51 -10.66
C LEU A 215 -10.72 0.43 -9.84
N VAL A 216 -10.70 -0.53 -8.92
CA VAL A 216 -9.48 -0.94 -8.22
C VAL A 216 -9.19 -2.39 -8.60
N VAL A 217 -7.95 -2.66 -8.97
CA VAL A 217 -7.48 -4.00 -9.32
C VAL A 217 -6.27 -4.33 -8.46
N GLY A 218 -6.31 -5.49 -7.81
CA GLY A 218 -5.19 -6.05 -7.08
C GLY A 218 -4.71 -7.35 -7.72
N ALA A 219 -3.40 -7.52 -7.83
CA ALA A 219 -2.77 -8.76 -8.24
C ALA A 219 -1.73 -9.19 -7.22
N TRP A 220 -1.74 -10.47 -6.87
CA TRP A 220 -0.73 -11.11 -6.06
C TRP A 220 -0.19 -12.34 -6.78
N VAL A 221 1.12 -12.48 -6.75
CA VAL A 221 1.82 -13.64 -7.30
C VAL A 221 2.82 -14.11 -6.26
N GLY A 222 2.74 -15.40 -5.90
CA GLY A 222 3.63 -16.00 -4.91
C GLY A 222 3.42 -17.50 -4.82
N GLY A 223 4.30 -18.18 -4.09
CA GLY A 223 4.14 -19.58 -3.76
C GLY A 223 3.25 -19.76 -2.52
N GLU A 224 2.68 -20.95 -2.36
CA GLU A 224 1.90 -21.33 -1.17
C GLU A 224 2.70 -21.18 0.13
N TYR A 225 4.00 -21.44 0.05
CA TYR A 225 4.93 -21.31 1.17
C TYR A 225 5.99 -20.26 0.86
N ARG A 226 6.40 -19.47 1.86
CA ARG A 226 7.44 -18.43 1.72
C ARG A 226 8.84 -18.96 1.37
N CYS A 227 9.09 -20.25 1.54
CA CYS A 227 10.32 -20.89 1.07
C CYS A 227 10.36 -21.05 -0.46
N LEU A 228 9.19 -20.98 -1.12
CA LEU A 228 9.08 -20.94 -2.57
C LEU A 228 9.26 -19.49 -3.03
N HIS A 229 10.36 -19.17 -3.67
CA HIS A 229 10.68 -17.81 -4.09
C HIS A 229 11.41 -17.80 -5.44
N PHE A 230 11.32 -16.68 -6.13
CA PHE A 230 12.10 -16.47 -7.35
C PHE A 230 13.58 -16.31 -7.02
N ARG A 231 14.45 -16.85 -7.86
CA ARG A 231 15.92 -16.77 -7.67
C ARG A 231 16.46 -15.36 -7.80
N THR A 232 15.82 -14.52 -8.61
CA THR A 232 16.25 -13.15 -8.87
C THR A 232 15.06 -12.20 -8.82
N GLY A 233 15.32 -10.95 -8.44
CA GLY A 233 14.30 -9.89 -8.46
C GLY A 233 13.73 -9.63 -9.85
N ALA A 234 14.49 -9.85 -10.91
CA ALA A 234 14.03 -9.67 -12.29
C ALA A 234 12.91 -10.64 -12.66
N LEU A 235 13.00 -11.92 -12.23
CA LEU A 235 11.94 -12.91 -12.45
C LEU A 235 10.68 -12.57 -11.65
N GLY A 236 10.84 -12.15 -10.38
CA GLY A 236 9.72 -11.70 -9.54
C GLY A 236 9.07 -10.42 -10.05
N GLN A 237 9.82 -9.54 -10.72
CA GLN A 237 9.29 -8.33 -11.33
C GLN A 237 8.41 -8.60 -12.56
N GLY A 238 8.73 -9.62 -13.35
CA GLY A 238 7.90 -10.03 -14.49
C GLY A 238 6.57 -10.66 -14.10
N ALA A 239 6.38 -11.02 -12.84
CA ALA A 239 5.15 -11.59 -12.30
C ALA A 239 4.15 -10.53 -11.76
N ARG A 240 4.47 -9.25 -11.91
CA ARG A 240 3.62 -8.12 -11.46
C ARG A 240 2.72 -7.62 -12.54
#